data_bc0a648243bc055d41ed5d5ca5656101
#
_entry.id   bc0a648243bc055d41ed5d5ca5656101
#
_cell.length_a   1.000
_cell.length_b   1.000
_cell.length_c   1.000
_cell.angle_alpha   90.00
_cell.angle_beta   90.00
_cell.angle_gamma   90.00
#
_symmetry.space_group_name_H-M   'P 1'
#
loop_
_entity.id
_entity.type
_entity.pdbx_description
1 polymer ?
#
loop_
_entity_poly.entity_id
_entity_poly.type
_entity_poly.pdbx_seq_one_letter_code
_entity_poly.pdbx_strand_id
1 'polypeptide(L)'
;MSQQVEDDFLTIIRRQQLGKLKIYLGPCPGVGKTYQMLIEGNRLRRQGIDVVIGYVEPHERPETITQIADLEIIPPLVAHHHGMTLHEMNVDAVLERKPTVALIDELAHTNAPQSRNRKRYEDVEHLLRAGINVITTVKRATFRVAL
;
A
#
# COMPACT_ATOMS: atom_id res chain seq x y z
N MET A 1 12.02 27.42 -28.07
CA MET A 1 12.33 26.23 -27.27
C MET A 1 11.92 24.99 -28.04
N SER A 2 12.77 23.97 -28.01
CA SER A 2 12.44 22.73 -28.68
C SER A 2 11.40 21.95 -27.88
N GLN A 3 10.61 21.14 -28.56
CA GLN A 3 9.62 20.27 -27.95
C GLN A 3 10.28 19.36 -26.88
N GLN A 4 11.52 18.96 -27.09
CA GLN A 4 12.29 18.15 -26.16
C GLN A 4 12.44 18.81 -24.79
N VAL A 5 12.71 20.10 -24.74
CA VAL A 5 12.87 20.84 -23.48
C VAL A 5 11.56 20.93 -22.73
N GLU A 6 10.46 21.14 -23.44
CA GLU A 6 9.11 21.19 -22.86
C GLU A 6 8.73 19.83 -22.29
N ASP A 7 9.00 18.76 -23.02
CA ASP A 7 8.70 17.40 -22.56
C ASP A 7 9.50 17.04 -21.31
N ASP A 8 10.78 17.44 -21.24
CA ASP A 8 11.62 17.19 -20.08
C ASP A 8 11.11 17.93 -18.84
N PHE A 9 10.68 19.17 -19.00
CA PHE A 9 10.15 19.98 -17.93
C PHE A 9 8.83 19.38 -17.39
N LEU A 10 7.93 18.97 -18.27
CA LEU A 10 6.70 18.30 -17.91
C LEU A 10 6.96 16.98 -17.17
N THR A 11 7.97 16.23 -17.60
CA THR A 11 8.35 14.98 -16.95
C THR A 11 8.82 15.25 -15.52
N ILE A 12 9.60 16.30 -15.30
CA ILE A 12 10.08 16.68 -13.96
C ILE A 12 8.88 17.05 -13.07
N ILE A 13 7.96 17.87 -13.57
CA ILE A 13 6.77 18.27 -12.82
C ILE A 13 5.94 17.04 -12.43
N ARG A 14 5.72 16.13 -13.37
CA ARG A 14 4.93 14.92 -13.12
C ARG A 14 5.59 14.03 -12.08
N ARG A 15 6.91 13.88 -12.12
CA ARG A 15 7.65 13.08 -11.12
C ARG A 15 7.52 13.65 -9.73
N GLN A 16 7.48 14.97 -9.58
CA GLN A 16 7.29 15.61 -8.29
C GLN A 16 5.88 15.40 -7.73
N GLN A 17 4.91 15.07 -8.59
CA GLN A 17 3.54 14.80 -8.19
C GLN A 17 3.28 13.32 -7.87
N LEU A 18 4.22 12.45 -8.18
CA LEU A 18 4.09 11.03 -7.87
C LEU A 18 4.31 10.77 -6.39
N GLY A 19 3.54 9.86 -5.84
CA GLY A 19 3.74 9.37 -4.49
C GLY A 19 5.05 8.58 -4.39
N LYS A 20 5.57 8.48 -3.17
CA LYS A 20 6.78 7.73 -2.88
C LYS A 20 6.40 6.39 -2.26
N LEU A 21 7.16 5.37 -2.60
CA LEU A 21 6.94 4.02 -2.11
C LEU A 21 8.05 3.62 -1.16
N LYS A 22 7.67 3.15 0.03
CA LYS A 22 8.59 2.55 0.99
C LYS A 22 8.17 1.11 1.22
N ILE A 23 9.12 0.18 1.11
CA ILE A 23 8.87 -1.24 1.27
C ILE A 23 9.67 -1.78 2.44
N TYR A 24 9.00 -2.40 3.41
CA TYR A 24 9.65 -3.19 4.44
C TYR A 24 9.89 -4.58 3.89
N LEU A 25 11.17 -4.91 3.70
CA LEU A 25 11.62 -6.20 3.20
C LEU A 25 12.23 -6.99 4.35
N GLY A 26 12.11 -8.29 4.30
CA GLY A 26 12.84 -9.12 5.25
C GLY A 26 12.58 -10.59 5.02
N PRO A 27 13.60 -11.43 5.20
CA PRO A 27 13.45 -12.87 5.07
C PRO A 27 12.82 -13.52 6.31
N CYS A 28 12.68 -12.78 7.42
CA CYS A 28 12.20 -13.38 8.66
C CYS A 28 10.70 -13.48 8.68
N PRO A 29 10.15 -14.70 8.75
CA PRO A 29 8.77 -14.87 9.15
C PRO A 29 8.68 -14.44 10.61
N GLY A 30 7.89 -13.52 10.89
CA GLY A 30 7.71 -13.07 12.27
C GLY A 30 7.31 -11.66 12.32
N VAL A 31 7.29 -11.28 13.51
CA VAL A 31 6.82 -10.04 13.96
C VAL A 31 7.55 -8.95 13.25
N GLY A 32 7.20 -8.48 12.28
CA GLY A 32 8.07 -7.45 12.16
C GLY A 32 7.68 -6.45 11.12
N LYS A 33 7.37 -6.89 9.90
CA LYS A 33 7.17 -5.94 8.82
C LYS A 33 5.87 -5.18 8.96
N THR A 34 4.76 -5.87 9.19
CA THR A 34 3.47 -5.23 9.41
C THR A 34 3.50 -4.40 10.69
N TYR A 35 4.07 -4.95 11.74
CA TYR A 35 4.25 -4.24 13.01
C TYR A 35 5.05 -2.94 12.81
N GLN A 36 6.18 -3.03 12.12
CA GLN A 36 7.04 -1.86 11.87
C GLN A 36 6.33 -0.82 10.99
N MET A 37 5.59 -1.27 9.98
CA MET A 37 4.80 -0.39 9.13
C MET A 37 3.77 0.39 9.95
N LEU A 38 3.07 -0.29 10.85
CA LEU A 38 2.06 0.36 11.71
C LEU A 38 2.70 1.33 12.70
N ILE A 39 3.85 0.99 13.27
CA ILE A 39 4.59 1.91 14.16
C ILE A 39 4.98 3.17 13.41
N GLU A 40 5.51 3.02 12.20
CA GLU A 40 5.87 4.18 11.38
C GLU A 40 4.64 5.01 11.03
N GLY A 41 3.54 4.37 10.66
CA GLY A 41 2.29 5.07 10.37
C GLY A 41 1.81 5.90 11.54
N ASN A 42 1.85 5.35 12.75
CA ASN A 42 1.47 6.08 13.95
C ASN A 42 2.43 7.23 14.25
N ARG A 43 3.72 7.03 14.02
CA ARG A 43 4.71 8.10 14.19
C ARG A 43 4.43 9.27 13.26
N LEU A 44 4.16 8.97 11.98
CA LEU A 44 3.83 9.99 10.99
C LEU A 44 2.54 10.71 11.37
N ARG A 45 1.54 9.97 11.81
CA ARG A 45 0.27 10.56 12.25
C ARG A 45 0.49 11.55 13.41
N ARG A 46 1.31 11.17 14.38
CA ARG A 46 1.63 12.07 15.50
C ARG A 46 2.36 13.34 15.06
N GLN A 47 3.01 13.29 13.91
CA GLN A 47 3.66 14.46 13.30
C GLN A 47 2.70 15.30 12.45
N GLY A 48 1.42 14.95 12.44
CA GLY A 48 0.42 15.70 11.69
C GLY A 48 0.23 15.26 10.25
N ILE A 49 0.84 14.13 9.86
CA ILE A 49 0.67 13.57 8.51
C ILE A 49 -0.65 12.80 8.45
N ASP A 50 -1.40 12.98 7.35
CA ASP A 50 -2.66 12.28 7.13
C ASP A 50 -2.40 10.86 6.65
N VAL A 51 -2.50 9.90 7.56
CA VAL A 51 -2.18 8.50 7.32
C VAL A 51 -3.44 7.66 7.45
N VAL A 52 -3.67 6.77 6.49
CA VAL A 52 -4.74 5.78 6.57
C VAL A 52 -4.18 4.38 6.38
N ILE A 53 -4.90 3.39 6.87
CA ILE A 53 -4.66 1.99 6.55
C ILE A 53 -5.50 1.65 5.33
N GLY A 54 -4.84 1.39 4.21
CA GLY A 54 -5.49 0.90 2.99
C GLY A 54 -5.80 -0.58 3.07
N TYR A 55 -4.88 -1.35 3.64
CA TYR A 55 -5.07 -2.78 3.87
C TYR A 55 -4.08 -3.30 4.89
N VAL A 56 -4.58 -4.06 5.86
CA VAL A 56 -3.78 -4.84 6.81
C VAL A 56 -4.42 -6.23 6.88
N GLU A 57 -3.58 -7.25 6.91
CA GLU A 57 -4.03 -8.64 6.97
C GLU A 57 -4.94 -8.87 8.19
N PRO A 58 -6.17 -9.41 8.00
CA PRO A 58 -7.12 -9.55 9.11
C PRO A 58 -6.72 -10.59 10.15
N HIS A 59 -5.79 -11.48 9.82
CA HIS A 59 -5.35 -12.55 10.72
C HIS A 59 -4.00 -12.27 11.39
N GLU A 60 -3.66 -11.00 11.54
CA GLU A 60 -2.43 -10.62 12.22
C GLU A 60 -2.47 -10.95 13.71
N ARG A 61 -1.28 -11.04 14.32
CA ARG A 61 -1.15 -11.32 15.75
C ARG A 61 -1.74 -10.18 16.59
N PRO A 62 -2.25 -10.50 17.79
CA PRO A 62 -2.83 -9.46 18.67
C PRO A 62 -1.89 -8.28 18.91
N GLU A 63 -0.59 -8.52 19.06
CA GLU A 63 0.39 -7.48 19.27
C GLU A 63 0.44 -6.50 18.08
N THR A 64 0.34 -7.04 16.88
CA THR A 64 0.33 -6.24 15.65
C THR A 64 -0.97 -5.45 15.54
N ILE A 65 -2.11 -6.09 15.81
CA ILE A 65 -3.41 -5.43 15.78
C ILE A 65 -3.45 -4.24 16.75
N THR A 66 -2.84 -4.38 17.92
CA THR A 66 -2.75 -3.30 18.90
C THR A 66 -2.03 -2.08 18.32
N GLN A 67 -1.09 -2.27 17.41
CA GLN A 67 -0.36 -1.17 16.78
C GLN A 67 -1.19 -0.36 15.79
N ILE A 68 -2.39 -0.81 15.44
CA ILE A 68 -3.29 0.00 14.62
C ILE A 68 -3.67 1.27 15.37
N ALA A 69 -3.88 1.16 16.69
CA ALA A 69 -4.20 2.30 17.55
C ALA A 69 -5.33 3.17 16.96
N ASP A 70 -5.07 4.46 16.75
CA ASP A 70 -6.06 5.40 16.25
C ASP A 70 -5.97 5.64 14.74
N LEU A 71 -5.19 4.83 14.01
CA LEU A 71 -5.11 4.98 12.56
C LEU A 71 -6.47 4.69 11.91
N GLU A 72 -6.87 5.57 11.02
CA GLU A 72 -8.09 5.38 10.25
C GLU A 72 -7.94 4.19 9.32
N ILE A 73 -8.94 3.31 9.30
CA ILE A 73 -8.95 2.15 8.41
C ILE A 73 -9.96 2.39 7.30
N ILE A 74 -9.53 2.25 6.06
CA ILE A 74 -10.44 2.21 4.92
C ILE A 74 -11.02 0.80 4.86
N PRO A 75 -12.34 0.62 4.99
CA PRO A 75 -12.93 -0.71 4.99
C PRO A 75 -12.61 -1.47 3.70
N PRO A 76 -12.19 -2.73 3.80
CA PRO A 76 -11.87 -3.52 2.62
C PRO A 76 -13.12 -3.93 1.85
N LEU A 77 -12.92 -4.29 0.60
CA LEU A 77 -13.95 -4.98 -0.18
C LEU A 77 -13.99 -6.44 0.25
N VAL A 78 -15.19 -6.98 0.30
CA VAL A 78 -15.40 -8.38 0.64
C VAL A 78 -15.88 -9.12 -0.61
N ALA A 79 -15.16 -10.16 -1.00
CA ALA A 79 -15.49 -10.99 -2.13
C ALA A 79 -15.68 -12.44 -1.68
N HIS A 80 -16.56 -13.15 -2.38
CA HIS A 80 -16.80 -14.57 -2.11
C HIS A 80 -16.35 -15.37 -3.31
N HIS A 81 -15.50 -16.38 -3.08
CA HIS A 81 -14.96 -17.22 -4.15
C HIS A 81 -14.78 -18.64 -3.62
N HIS A 82 -15.39 -19.61 -4.26
CA HIS A 82 -15.33 -21.02 -3.87
C HIS A 82 -15.65 -21.26 -2.38
N GLY A 83 -16.69 -20.61 -1.86
CA GLY A 83 -17.09 -20.75 -0.47
C GLY A 83 -16.20 -20.02 0.53
N MET A 84 -15.16 -19.32 0.06
CA MET A 84 -14.27 -18.54 0.92
C MET A 84 -14.62 -17.06 0.85
N THR A 85 -14.45 -16.39 1.98
CA THR A 85 -14.59 -14.93 2.06
C THR A 85 -13.19 -14.33 1.91
N LEU A 86 -13.03 -13.48 0.92
CA LEU A 86 -11.76 -12.81 0.63
C LEU A 86 -11.90 -11.32 0.90
N HIS A 87 -10.86 -10.75 1.51
CA HIS A 87 -10.79 -9.31 1.77
C HIS A 87 -9.76 -8.69 0.84
N GLU A 88 -10.18 -7.65 0.12
CA GLU A 88 -9.31 -6.93 -0.80
C GLU A 88 -9.30 -5.45 -0.49
N MET A 89 -8.19 -4.78 -0.79
CA MET A 89 -8.11 -3.34 -0.63
C MET A 89 -9.14 -2.65 -1.53
N ASN A 90 -9.85 -1.67 -0.97
CA ASN A 90 -10.75 -0.83 -1.76
C ASN A 90 -9.97 0.35 -2.33
N VAL A 91 -9.39 0.16 -3.51
CA VAL A 91 -8.55 1.17 -4.18
C VAL A 91 -9.32 2.47 -4.41
N ASP A 92 -10.54 2.36 -4.90
CA ASP A 92 -11.36 3.53 -5.20
C ASP A 92 -11.64 4.36 -3.94
N ALA A 93 -11.91 3.69 -2.82
CA ALA A 93 -12.13 4.39 -1.56
C ALA A 93 -10.87 5.09 -1.06
N VAL A 94 -9.70 4.47 -1.22
CA VAL A 94 -8.42 5.12 -0.86
C VAL A 94 -8.17 6.34 -1.76
N LEU A 95 -8.39 6.19 -3.06
CA LEU A 95 -8.25 7.30 -4.00
C LEU A 95 -9.19 8.46 -3.68
N GLU A 96 -10.42 8.17 -3.34
CA GLU A 96 -11.42 9.18 -2.98
C GLU A 96 -11.06 9.88 -1.66
N ARG A 97 -10.53 9.14 -0.70
CA ARG A 97 -10.13 9.67 0.61
C ARG A 97 -8.94 10.62 0.50
N LYS A 98 -8.05 10.39 -0.45
CA LYS A 98 -6.85 11.21 -0.73
C LYS A 98 -5.95 11.41 0.50
N PRO A 99 -5.50 10.33 1.15
CA PRO A 99 -4.56 10.47 2.26
C PRO A 99 -3.20 10.92 1.76
N THR A 100 -2.38 11.46 2.65
CA THR A 100 -0.98 11.72 2.33
C THR A 100 -0.19 10.43 2.25
N VAL A 101 -0.50 9.48 3.14
CA VAL A 101 0.17 8.17 3.21
C VAL A 101 -0.87 7.08 3.40
N ALA A 102 -0.75 6.01 2.63
CA ALA A 102 -1.54 4.80 2.81
C ALA A 102 -0.63 3.64 3.22
N LEU A 103 -1.02 2.92 4.26
CA LEU A 103 -0.32 1.71 4.71
C LEU A 103 -1.00 0.51 4.07
N ILE A 104 -0.24 -0.30 3.35
CA ILE A 104 -0.79 -1.40 2.56
C ILE A 104 0.07 -2.63 2.74
N ASP A 105 -0.49 -3.65 3.36
CA ASP A 105 0.22 -4.91 3.60
C ASP A 105 0.31 -5.76 2.34
N GLU A 106 1.36 -6.53 2.23
CA GLU A 106 1.56 -7.57 1.19
C GLU A 106 1.50 -7.08 -0.26
N LEU A 107 2.54 -6.38 -0.67
CA LEU A 107 2.64 -5.87 -2.05
C LEU A 107 2.55 -6.97 -3.12
N ALA A 108 3.04 -8.16 -2.81
CA ALA A 108 3.07 -9.28 -3.77
C ALA A 108 1.76 -10.07 -3.86
N HIS A 109 0.72 -9.66 -3.15
CA HIS A 109 -0.56 -10.35 -3.12
C HIS A 109 -1.21 -10.42 -4.50
N THR A 110 -1.80 -11.58 -4.81
CA THR A 110 -2.65 -11.73 -5.98
C THR A 110 -4.10 -11.51 -5.56
N ASN A 111 -4.74 -10.54 -6.18
CA ASN A 111 -6.09 -10.15 -5.83
C ASN A 111 -7.12 -11.21 -6.22
N ALA A 112 -8.29 -11.14 -5.59
CA ALA A 112 -9.42 -12.00 -5.94
C ALA A 112 -9.80 -11.82 -7.42
N PRO A 113 -10.35 -12.86 -8.08
CA PRO A 113 -10.63 -12.80 -9.52
C PRO A 113 -11.56 -11.66 -9.94
N GLN A 114 -12.44 -11.19 -9.04
CA GLN A 114 -13.38 -10.12 -9.32
C GLN A 114 -12.76 -8.73 -9.18
N SER A 115 -11.51 -8.65 -8.73
CA SER A 115 -10.84 -7.38 -8.48
C SER A 115 -10.53 -6.65 -9.78
N ARG A 116 -10.48 -5.33 -9.70
CA ARG A 116 -10.16 -4.46 -10.84
C ARG A 116 -8.80 -4.77 -11.45
N ASN A 117 -7.80 -5.02 -10.60
CA ASN A 117 -6.46 -5.39 -11.01
C ASN A 117 -6.12 -6.78 -10.50
N ARG A 118 -5.26 -7.47 -11.23
CA ARG A 118 -4.85 -8.82 -10.87
C ARG A 118 -3.92 -8.84 -9.66
N LYS A 119 -3.04 -7.85 -9.55
CA LYS A 119 -2.00 -7.78 -8.52
C LYS A 119 -2.13 -6.53 -7.69
N ARG A 120 -1.85 -6.67 -6.39
CA ARG A 120 -1.87 -5.53 -5.48
C ARG A 120 -0.87 -4.45 -5.87
N TYR A 121 0.29 -4.81 -6.42
CA TYR A 121 1.24 -3.79 -6.85
C TYR A 121 0.65 -2.88 -7.94
N GLU A 122 -0.27 -3.39 -8.77
CA GLU A 122 -0.96 -2.56 -9.75
C GLU A 122 -1.88 -1.55 -9.07
N ASP A 123 -2.56 -1.98 -8.00
CA ASP A 123 -3.37 -1.08 -7.18
C ASP A 123 -2.51 0.02 -6.56
N VAL A 124 -1.35 -0.36 -6.03
CA VAL A 124 -0.39 0.58 -5.43
C VAL A 124 0.11 1.57 -6.47
N GLU A 125 0.38 1.13 -7.70
CA GLU A 125 0.78 2.03 -8.78
C GLU A 125 -0.27 3.11 -9.04
N HIS A 126 -1.56 2.75 -9.00
CA HIS A 126 -2.64 3.74 -9.14
C HIS A 126 -2.59 4.79 -8.04
N LEU A 127 -2.34 4.37 -6.81
CA LEU A 127 -2.23 5.29 -5.68
C LEU A 127 -1.04 6.23 -5.85
N LEU A 128 0.11 5.68 -6.23
CA LEU A 128 1.32 6.48 -6.44
C LEU A 128 1.12 7.51 -7.54
N ARG A 129 0.48 7.14 -8.64
CA ARG A 129 0.17 8.06 -9.73
C ARG A 129 -0.76 9.18 -9.31
N ALA A 130 -1.61 8.92 -8.32
CA ALA A 130 -2.51 9.93 -7.76
C ALA A 130 -1.81 10.82 -6.72
N GLY A 131 -0.51 10.62 -6.48
CA GLY A 131 0.25 11.43 -5.53
C GLY A 131 0.18 10.93 -4.09
N ILE A 132 -0.40 9.76 -3.85
CA ILE A 132 -0.48 9.16 -2.52
C ILE A 132 0.81 8.40 -2.24
N ASN A 133 1.45 8.70 -1.11
CA ASN A 133 2.61 7.94 -0.67
C ASN A 133 2.16 6.61 -0.07
N VAL A 134 2.93 5.56 -0.28
CA VAL A 134 2.57 4.22 0.17
C VAL A 134 3.72 3.61 0.97
N ILE A 135 3.39 3.04 2.12
CA ILE A 135 4.29 2.16 2.88
C ILE A 135 3.68 0.76 2.80
N THR A 136 4.47 -0.20 2.39
CA THR A 136 4.02 -1.57 2.19
C THR A 136 5.03 -2.57 2.73
N THR A 137 4.66 -3.84 2.66
CA THR A 137 5.50 -4.94 3.13
C THR A 137 5.62 -6.00 2.06
N VAL A 138 6.73 -6.73 2.06
CA VAL A 138 6.88 -7.96 1.28
C VAL A 138 7.36 -9.04 2.24
N LYS A 139 6.50 -10.02 2.52
CA LYS A 139 6.75 -11.05 3.53
C LYS A 139 7.91 -11.96 3.20
N ARG A 140 8.19 -12.16 1.94
CA ARG A 140 9.26 -13.04 1.51
C ARG A 140 9.79 -12.56 0.18
N ALA A 141 11.06 -12.33 0.13
CA ALA A 141 11.75 -12.24 -1.14
C ALA A 141 11.79 -13.65 -1.76
N THR A 142 10.65 -14.13 -2.24
CA THR A 142 10.63 -15.26 -3.15
C THR A 142 10.90 -14.74 -4.55
N PHE A 143 11.87 -13.88 -4.66
CA PHE A 143 12.42 -13.60 -5.95
C PHE A 143 13.42 -14.72 -6.24
N ARG A 144 12.92 -15.81 -6.74
CA ARG A 144 13.74 -16.59 -7.62
C ARG A 144 13.92 -15.73 -8.85
N VAL A 145 15.03 -15.05 -8.88
CA VAL A 145 15.50 -14.55 -10.16
C VAL A 145 15.73 -15.81 -10.97
N ALA A 146 14.83 -16.10 -11.88
CA ALA A 146 15.09 -17.06 -12.92
C ALA A 146 16.15 -16.45 -13.80
N LEU A 147 17.36 -16.86 -13.54
CA LEU A 147 18.45 -16.59 -14.46
C LEU A 147 18.29 -17.44 -15.69
#